data_7b3dde1ab1a82520125dd71b4e70856b
#
_entry.id   7b3dde1ab1a82520125dd71b4e70856b
#
_cell.length_a   1.000
_cell.length_b   1.000
_cell.length_c   1.000
_cell.angle_alpha   90.00
_cell.angle_beta   90.00
_cell.angle_gamma   90.00
#
_symmetry.space_group_name_H-M   'P 1'
#
loop_
_entity.id
_entity.type
_entity.pdbx_description
1 polymer ?
#
loop_
_entity_poly.entity_id
_entity_poly.type
_entity_poly.pdbx_seq_one_letter_code
_entity_poly.pdbx_strand_id
1 'polypeptide(L)'
;MPLLEIIGVTKRFGATVAVGDVSLAVEPGEFFALLGPSGCGKTTLLRLIAGFERPDSGRIVIDGADVTETPPYARPVNMMFQSYALFPHLDVAANIGFGLRQLGWDRRRRAERVAELMVLVQMPGLERRRPDELSGGQKQRVALARALARSPKLLLLDEPMAALDRKLREETRLELTGIQQRLGTTFLVVTHDQEEALGLATRVAVMQQGRLAQIGRPSEIYERPNSRFVADFVGAVNLFEGEVVAALNSFAFALSGAASPAPIASDDCLADGARAALAVRPEKLHLLRERPPGFALQAMVTSIRYQGGRSTVHLSRGSGLPLRATVLSETASEFARGQAVWVSWSAEDAVVLMQ
;
A
#
# COMPACT_ATOMS: atom_id res chain seq x y z
N MET A 1 -4.19 8.41 -22.32
CA MET A 1 -4.35 6.93 -22.48
C MET A 1 -3.51 6.27 -21.40
N PRO A 2 -4.04 5.32 -20.68
CA PRO A 2 -3.27 4.58 -19.68
C PRO A 2 -2.03 3.93 -20.28
N LEU A 3 -0.95 3.82 -19.50
CA LEU A 3 0.24 3.09 -19.93
C LEU A 3 0.04 1.58 -19.80
N LEU A 4 -0.62 1.14 -18.73
CA LEU A 4 -0.99 -0.26 -18.50
C LEU A 4 -2.50 -0.36 -18.35
N GLU A 5 -3.11 -1.28 -19.10
CA GLU A 5 -4.51 -1.67 -18.92
C GLU A 5 -4.59 -3.19 -18.71
N ILE A 6 -5.24 -3.59 -17.65
CA ILE A 6 -5.60 -4.97 -17.35
C ILE A 6 -7.10 -5.05 -17.47
N ILE A 7 -7.62 -5.96 -18.29
CA ILE A 7 -9.04 -6.03 -18.65
C ILE A 7 -9.54 -7.44 -18.41
N GLY A 8 -10.32 -7.65 -17.34
CA GLY A 8 -10.97 -8.91 -17.01
C GLY A 8 -10.01 -10.10 -16.83
N VAL A 9 -8.79 -9.83 -16.34
CA VAL A 9 -7.74 -10.85 -16.24
C VAL A 9 -8.05 -11.86 -15.15
N THR A 10 -8.02 -13.13 -15.52
CA THR A 10 -8.17 -14.27 -14.61
C THR A 10 -7.00 -15.22 -14.75
N LYS A 11 -6.50 -15.75 -13.62
CA LYS A 11 -5.48 -16.79 -13.56
C LYS A 11 -5.80 -17.81 -12.48
N ARG A 12 -5.75 -19.08 -12.86
CA ARG A 12 -5.95 -20.21 -11.96
C ARG A 12 -4.71 -21.10 -11.91
N PHE A 13 -4.48 -21.70 -10.77
CA PHE A 13 -3.51 -22.79 -10.60
C PHE A 13 -4.27 -24.00 -10.02
N GLY A 14 -4.61 -24.95 -10.85
CA GLY A 14 -5.51 -26.04 -10.50
C GLY A 14 -6.89 -25.49 -10.09
N ALA A 15 -7.34 -25.83 -8.91
CA ALA A 15 -8.62 -25.36 -8.36
C ALA A 15 -8.57 -23.93 -7.78
N THR A 16 -7.36 -23.38 -7.55
CA THR A 16 -7.18 -22.09 -6.88
C THR A 16 -7.23 -20.94 -7.88
N VAL A 17 -8.10 -19.96 -7.65
CA VAL A 17 -8.15 -18.70 -8.39
C VAL A 17 -7.13 -17.75 -7.76
N ALA A 18 -6.00 -17.55 -8.41
CA ALA A 18 -4.96 -16.64 -7.92
C ALA A 18 -5.24 -15.17 -8.28
N VAL A 19 -5.85 -14.95 -9.46
CA VAL A 19 -6.34 -13.65 -9.94
C VAL A 19 -7.71 -13.91 -10.56
N GLY A 20 -8.73 -13.18 -10.14
CA GLY A 20 -10.13 -13.40 -10.54
C GLY A 20 -10.80 -12.14 -11.07
N ASP A 21 -10.92 -12.03 -12.38
CA ASP A 21 -11.61 -10.92 -13.07
C ASP A 21 -11.08 -9.54 -12.67
N VAL A 22 -9.76 -9.38 -12.73
CA VAL A 22 -9.09 -8.12 -12.37
C VAL A 22 -9.08 -7.17 -13.55
N SER A 23 -9.57 -5.94 -13.33
CA SER A 23 -9.48 -4.82 -14.27
C SER A 23 -8.91 -3.59 -13.57
N LEU A 24 -7.84 -3.02 -14.12
CA LEU A 24 -7.24 -1.78 -13.62
C LEU A 24 -6.48 -1.05 -14.73
N ALA A 25 -6.31 0.24 -14.57
CA ALA A 25 -5.51 1.09 -15.45
C ALA A 25 -4.47 1.87 -14.63
N VAL A 26 -3.26 2.00 -15.19
CA VAL A 26 -2.16 2.79 -14.61
C VAL A 26 -1.72 3.83 -15.63
N GLU A 27 -1.67 5.09 -15.18
CA GLU A 27 -1.35 6.22 -16.05
C GLU A 27 0.19 6.38 -16.27
N PRO A 28 0.62 7.01 -17.37
CA PRO A 28 2.03 7.31 -17.56
C PRO A 28 2.61 8.17 -16.43
N GLY A 29 3.82 7.82 -15.97
CA GLY A 29 4.51 8.54 -14.89
C GLY A 29 3.91 8.32 -13.50
N GLU A 30 2.96 7.41 -13.34
CA GLU A 30 2.34 7.08 -12.07
C GLU A 30 3.25 6.18 -11.21
N PHE A 31 3.24 6.42 -9.90
CA PHE A 31 3.74 5.45 -8.92
C PHE A 31 2.54 4.68 -8.36
N PHE A 32 2.29 3.49 -8.89
CA PHE A 32 1.14 2.68 -8.53
C PHE A 32 1.52 1.57 -7.56
N ALA A 33 0.81 1.43 -6.44
CA ALA A 33 1.03 0.35 -5.48
C ALA A 33 -0.07 -0.70 -5.52
N LEU A 34 0.33 -1.96 -5.53
CA LEU A 34 -0.55 -3.10 -5.35
C LEU A 34 -0.34 -3.65 -3.93
N LEU A 35 -1.28 -3.39 -3.04
CA LEU A 35 -1.22 -3.69 -1.62
C LEU A 35 -2.17 -4.85 -1.28
N GLY A 36 -1.80 -5.72 -0.34
CA GLY A 36 -2.69 -6.79 0.12
C GLY A 36 -1.97 -7.83 0.98
N PRO A 37 -2.67 -8.71 1.67
CA PRO A 37 -2.07 -9.76 2.50
C PRO A 37 -1.29 -10.77 1.64
N SER A 38 -0.43 -11.55 2.30
CA SER A 38 0.30 -12.63 1.63
C SER A 38 -0.67 -13.63 1.00
N GLY A 39 -0.35 -14.08 -0.21
CA GLY A 39 -1.18 -15.03 -0.95
C GLY A 39 -2.44 -14.46 -1.64
N CYS A 40 -2.70 -13.16 -1.60
CA CYS A 40 -3.89 -12.58 -2.26
C CYS A 40 -3.77 -12.41 -3.78
N GLY A 41 -2.64 -12.81 -4.42
CA GLY A 41 -2.50 -12.79 -5.88
C GLY A 41 -1.60 -11.69 -6.46
N LYS A 42 -1.02 -10.79 -5.67
CA LYS A 42 -0.19 -9.65 -6.13
C LYS A 42 0.97 -10.05 -7.02
N THR A 43 1.82 -10.95 -6.54
CA THR A 43 3.00 -11.44 -7.31
C THR A 43 2.55 -12.20 -8.57
N THR A 44 1.42 -12.90 -8.53
CA THR A 44 0.85 -13.53 -9.73
C THR A 44 0.44 -12.47 -10.75
N LEU A 45 -0.27 -11.43 -10.34
CA LEU A 45 -0.64 -10.33 -11.23
C LEU A 45 0.59 -9.62 -11.79
N LEU A 46 1.61 -9.39 -10.97
CA LEU A 46 2.88 -8.81 -11.43
C LEU A 46 3.56 -9.69 -12.49
N ARG A 47 3.58 -11.02 -12.29
CA ARG A 47 4.14 -11.98 -13.27
C ARG A 47 3.33 -12.04 -14.58
N LEU A 48 2.02 -11.89 -14.49
CA LEU A 48 1.16 -11.76 -15.67
C LEU A 48 1.51 -10.50 -16.48
N ILE A 49 1.69 -9.35 -15.83
CA ILE A 49 2.11 -8.10 -16.48
C ILE A 49 3.51 -8.24 -17.09
N ALA A 50 4.43 -8.88 -16.37
CA ALA A 50 5.80 -9.10 -16.83
C ALA A 50 5.89 -10.16 -17.97
N GLY A 51 4.84 -10.98 -18.17
CA GLY A 51 4.80 -12.05 -19.17
C GLY A 51 5.46 -13.37 -18.75
N PHE A 52 5.77 -13.54 -17.46
CA PHE A 52 6.23 -14.81 -16.89
C PHE A 52 5.10 -15.82 -16.69
N GLU A 53 3.88 -15.33 -16.64
CA GLU A 53 2.65 -16.12 -16.60
C GLU A 53 1.71 -15.64 -17.71
N ARG A 54 0.83 -16.53 -18.19
CA ARG A 54 -0.23 -16.18 -19.13
C ARG A 54 -1.56 -16.19 -18.42
N PRO A 55 -2.44 -15.21 -18.65
CA PRO A 55 -3.80 -15.25 -18.11
C PRO A 55 -4.59 -16.39 -18.78
N ASP A 56 -5.57 -16.93 -18.05
CA ASP A 56 -6.51 -17.92 -18.59
C ASP A 56 -7.65 -17.23 -19.34
N SER A 57 -7.96 -15.97 -18.97
CA SER A 57 -8.88 -15.08 -19.69
C SER A 57 -8.54 -13.62 -19.44
N GLY A 58 -9.12 -12.73 -20.24
CA GLY A 58 -8.83 -11.30 -20.21
C GLY A 58 -7.61 -10.93 -21.04
N ARG A 59 -7.19 -9.67 -20.98
CA ARG A 59 -6.05 -9.15 -21.77
C ARG A 59 -5.26 -8.10 -21.01
N ILE A 60 -4.01 -7.95 -21.42
CA ILE A 60 -3.05 -6.99 -20.87
C ILE A 60 -2.54 -6.12 -22.02
N VAL A 61 -2.75 -4.81 -21.90
CA VAL A 61 -2.33 -3.82 -22.89
C VAL A 61 -1.28 -2.92 -22.25
N ILE A 62 -0.15 -2.70 -22.92
CA ILE A 62 0.92 -1.80 -22.46
C ILE A 62 1.23 -0.84 -23.60
N ASP A 63 1.15 0.46 -23.30
CA ASP A 63 1.38 1.52 -24.28
C ASP A 63 0.54 1.35 -25.57
N GLY A 64 -0.73 0.99 -25.40
CA GLY A 64 -1.69 0.76 -26.49
C GLY A 64 -1.52 -0.56 -27.24
N ALA A 65 -0.50 -1.36 -26.94
CA ALA A 65 -0.27 -2.66 -27.59
C ALA A 65 -0.75 -3.81 -26.69
N ASP A 66 -1.53 -4.75 -27.25
CA ASP A 66 -1.87 -6.00 -26.57
C ASP A 66 -0.63 -6.87 -26.44
N VAL A 67 -0.22 -7.14 -25.19
CA VAL A 67 0.96 -7.93 -24.86
C VAL A 67 0.61 -9.26 -24.18
N THR A 68 -0.65 -9.66 -24.20
CA THR A 68 -1.16 -10.84 -23.49
C THR A 68 -0.33 -12.09 -23.80
N GLU A 69 -0.05 -12.34 -25.08
CA GLU A 69 0.75 -13.48 -25.55
C GLU A 69 2.24 -13.15 -25.74
N THR A 70 2.64 -11.90 -25.56
CA THR A 70 4.02 -11.46 -25.79
C THR A 70 4.94 -12.00 -24.69
N PRO A 71 6.08 -12.63 -25.04
CA PRO A 71 7.02 -13.17 -24.06
C PRO A 71 7.72 -12.06 -23.26
N PRO A 72 8.26 -12.33 -22.04
CA PRO A 72 8.81 -11.32 -21.13
C PRO A 72 9.89 -10.44 -21.76
N TYR A 73 10.80 -11.02 -22.55
CA TYR A 73 11.91 -10.30 -23.15
C TYR A 73 11.50 -9.28 -24.22
N ALA A 74 10.31 -9.44 -24.80
CA ALA A 74 9.78 -8.58 -25.86
C ALA A 74 8.80 -7.51 -25.35
N ARG A 75 8.42 -7.55 -24.04
CA ARG A 75 7.56 -6.54 -23.43
C ARG A 75 8.35 -5.27 -23.10
N PRO A 76 7.73 -4.07 -23.18
CA PRO A 76 8.38 -2.80 -22.82
C PRO A 76 8.43 -2.58 -21.29
N VAL A 77 8.62 -3.65 -20.53
CA VAL A 77 8.68 -3.64 -19.07
C VAL A 77 9.98 -4.26 -18.56
N ASN A 78 10.42 -3.86 -17.40
CA ASN A 78 11.45 -4.59 -16.66
C ASN A 78 10.94 -4.86 -15.24
N MET A 79 11.50 -5.90 -14.61
CA MET A 79 11.11 -6.31 -13.27
C MET A 79 12.33 -6.40 -12.36
N MET A 80 12.17 -5.89 -11.15
CA MET A 80 13.06 -6.12 -10.02
C MET A 80 12.41 -7.16 -9.10
N PHE A 81 13.09 -8.27 -8.90
CA PHE A 81 12.62 -9.39 -8.08
C PHE A 81 12.89 -9.14 -6.60
N GLN A 82 12.10 -9.73 -5.73
CA GLN A 82 12.23 -9.68 -4.28
C GLN A 82 13.64 -10.08 -3.79
N SER A 83 14.27 -11.10 -4.40
CA SER A 83 15.62 -11.56 -4.09
C SER A 83 16.73 -10.74 -4.75
N TYR A 84 16.35 -9.63 -5.44
CA TYR A 84 17.23 -8.83 -6.30
C TYR A 84 17.79 -9.59 -7.51
N ALA A 85 17.92 -10.91 -7.46
CA ALA A 85 18.35 -11.83 -8.51
C ALA A 85 19.62 -11.35 -9.26
N LEU A 86 20.60 -10.79 -8.54
CA LEU A 86 21.88 -10.39 -9.13
C LEU A 86 22.66 -11.63 -9.56
N PHE A 87 23.37 -11.53 -10.68
CA PHE A 87 24.25 -12.58 -11.17
C PHE A 87 25.52 -12.63 -10.30
N PRO A 88 25.74 -13.69 -9.50
CA PRO A 88 26.82 -13.72 -8.51
C PRO A 88 28.22 -13.75 -9.12
N HIS A 89 28.34 -14.24 -10.36
CA HIS A 89 29.58 -14.34 -11.10
C HIS A 89 29.96 -13.08 -11.88
N LEU A 90 29.09 -12.07 -11.90
CA LEU A 90 29.29 -10.78 -12.56
C LEU A 90 29.54 -9.67 -11.53
N ASP A 91 30.41 -8.73 -11.86
CA ASP A 91 30.53 -7.48 -11.10
C ASP A 91 29.30 -6.57 -11.27
N VAL A 92 29.29 -5.45 -10.53
CA VAL A 92 28.19 -4.48 -10.57
C VAL A 92 27.97 -3.92 -11.97
N ALA A 93 29.03 -3.49 -12.67
CA ALA A 93 28.93 -2.92 -14.00
C ALA A 93 28.38 -3.94 -15.00
N ALA A 94 28.83 -5.20 -14.94
CA ALA A 94 28.35 -6.28 -15.79
C ALA A 94 26.91 -6.67 -15.47
N ASN A 95 26.50 -6.67 -14.20
CA ASN A 95 25.11 -6.86 -13.80
C ASN A 95 24.20 -5.81 -14.42
N ILE A 96 24.52 -4.52 -14.26
CA ILE A 96 23.73 -3.41 -14.82
C ILE A 96 23.72 -3.47 -16.35
N GLY A 97 24.87 -3.69 -16.97
CA GLY A 97 25.04 -3.72 -18.42
C GLY A 97 24.54 -5.00 -19.12
N PHE A 98 24.09 -6.02 -18.35
CA PHE A 98 23.73 -7.33 -18.90
C PHE A 98 22.65 -7.23 -19.98
N GLY A 99 21.54 -6.57 -19.69
CA GLY A 99 20.43 -6.39 -20.63
C GLY A 99 20.83 -5.58 -21.88
N LEU A 100 21.70 -4.59 -21.72
CA LEU A 100 22.20 -3.78 -22.83
C LEU A 100 23.07 -4.58 -23.79
N ARG A 101 23.87 -5.54 -23.25
CA ARG A 101 24.65 -6.48 -24.06
C ARG A 101 23.75 -7.38 -24.91
N GLN A 102 22.64 -7.85 -24.36
CA GLN A 102 21.68 -8.68 -25.11
C GLN A 102 20.99 -7.90 -26.23
N LEU A 103 20.86 -6.57 -26.09
CA LEU A 103 20.34 -5.67 -27.12
C LEU A 103 21.40 -5.29 -28.18
N GLY A 104 22.61 -5.86 -28.12
CA GLY A 104 23.67 -5.59 -29.09
C GLY A 104 24.35 -4.22 -28.96
N TRP A 105 24.18 -3.52 -27.82
CA TRP A 105 24.85 -2.25 -27.62
C TRP A 105 26.37 -2.43 -27.61
N ASP A 106 27.09 -1.53 -28.26
CA ASP A 106 28.54 -1.52 -28.25
C ASP A 106 29.12 -1.25 -26.85
N ARG A 107 30.43 -1.50 -26.66
CA ARG A 107 31.09 -1.42 -25.35
C ARG A 107 31.08 0.00 -24.78
N ARG A 108 31.27 1.00 -25.64
CA ARG A 108 31.35 2.41 -25.21
C ARG A 108 30.00 2.89 -24.71
N ARG A 109 28.94 2.72 -25.50
CA ARG A 109 27.57 3.10 -25.15
C ARG A 109 27.08 2.40 -23.89
N ARG A 110 27.42 1.12 -23.70
CA ARG A 110 27.10 0.39 -22.45
C ARG A 110 27.83 0.99 -21.26
N ALA A 111 29.12 1.31 -21.37
CA ALA A 111 29.90 1.88 -20.28
C ALA A 111 29.37 3.26 -19.87
N GLU A 112 29.02 4.11 -20.84
CA GLU A 112 28.40 5.41 -20.60
C GLU A 112 27.08 5.25 -19.83
N ARG A 113 26.19 4.35 -20.29
CA ARG A 113 24.89 4.12 -19.63
C ARG A 113 25.03 3.51 -18.22
N VAL A 114 25.97 2.61 -18.01
CA VAL A 114 26.27 2.06 -16.68
C VAL A 114 26.76 3.16 -15.73
N ALA A 115 27.67 4.05 -16.20
CA ALA A 115 28.15 5.17 -15.39
C ALA A 115 27.02 6.13 -14.98
N GLU A 116 26.12 6.48 -15.93
CA GLU A 116 24.92 7.27 -15.63
C GLU A 116 24.06 6.65 -14.52
N LEU A 117 23.80 5.33 -14.64
CA LEU A 117 22.98 4.61 -13.68
C LEU A 117 23.65 4.46 -12.32
N MET A 118 24.99 4.27 -12.29
CA MET A 118 25.76 4.24 -11.03
C MET A 118 25.66 5.58 -10.29
N VAL A 119 25.70 6.70 -11.01
CA VAL A 119 25.47 8.04 -10.41
C VAL A 119 24.02 8.17 -9.93
N LEU A 120 23.04 7.72 -10.74
CA LEU A 120 21.62 7.79 -10.41
C LEU A 120 21.29 7.07 -9.10
N VAL A 121 21.86 5.87 -8.89
CA VAL A 121 21.65 5.07 -7.68
C VAL A 121 22.70 5.32 -6.59
N GLN A 122 23.49 6.40 -6.69
CA GLN A 122 24.47 6.85 -5.71
C GLN A 122 25.53 5.79 -5.35
N MET A 123 26.04 5.07 -6.34
CA MET A 123 27.04 4.03 -6.16
C MET A 123 28.32 4.19 -7.01
N PRO A 124 28.83 5.40 -7.25
CA PRO A 124 30.06 5.56 -8.01
C PRO A 124 31.26 4.91 -7.30
N GLY A 125 32.17 4.31 -8.07
CA GLY A 125 33.38 3.66 -7.55
C GLY A 125 33.21 2.22 -7.12
N LEU A 126 31.99 1.64 -7.24
CA LEU A 126 31.70 0.26 -6.87
C LEU A 126 31.51 -0.67 -8.08
N GLU A 127 31.87 -0.21 -9.29
CA GLU A 127 31.60 -0.88 -10.58
C GLU A 127 32.19 -2.29 -10.64
N ARG A 128 33.36 -2.51 -10.00
CA ARG A 128 34.12 -3.77 -10.04
C ARG A 128 33.80 -4.74 -8.91
N ARG A 129 32.98 -4.30 -7.92
CA ARG A 129 32.58 -5.19 -6.82
C ARG A 129 31.63 -6.28 -7.28
N ARG A 130 31.70 -7.43 -6.60
CA ARG A 130 30.77 -8.55 -6.79
C ARG A 130 29.59 -8.43 -5.82
N PRO A 131 28.46 -9.10 -6.11
CA PRO A 131 27.27 -9.05 -5.24
C PRO A 131 27.52 -9.49 -3.80
N ASP A 132 28.44 -10.42 -3.53
CA ASP A 132 28.81 -10.90 -2.20
C ASP A 132 29.55 -9.84 -1.37
N GLU A 133 30.19 -8.88 -2.02
CA GLU A 133 30.89 -7.75 -1.39
C GLU A 133 29.97 -6.55 -1.09
N LEU A 134 28.66 -6.65 -1.36
CA LEU A 134 27.68 -5.56 -1.24
C LEU A 134 26.76 -5.78 -0.04
N SER A 135 26.41 -4.68 0.65
CA SER A 135 25.32 -4.68 1.63
C SER A 135 23.96 -4.94 0.96
N GLY A 136 22.92 -5.26 1.75
CA GLY A 136 21.57 -5.49 1.25
C GLY A 136 21.03 -4.29 0.45
N GLY A 137 21.17 -3.07 0.97
CA GLY A 137 20.76 -1.86 0.26
C GLY A 137 21.56 -1.59 -1.01
N GLN A 138 22.88 -1.89 -1.01
CA GLN A 138 23.69 -1.80 -2.23
C GLN A 138 23.24 -2.81 -3.31
N LYS A 139 22.94 -4.06 -2.92
CA LYS A 139 22.36 -5.06 -3.85
C LYS A 139 21.06 -4.58 -4.47
N GLN A 140 20.21 -3.98 -3.68
CA GLN A 140 18.95 -3.40 -4.13
C GLN A 140 19.18 -2.30 -5.16
N ARG A 141 20.07 -1.33 -4.89
CA ARG A 141 20.42 -0.24 -5.81
C ARG A 141 20.98 -0.77 -7.14
N VAL A 142 21.84 -1.79 -7.10
CA VAL A 142 22.33 -2.45 -8.32
C VAL A 142 21.22 -3.13 -9.10
N ALA A 143 20.29 -3.82 -8.43
CA ALA A 143 19.14 -4.45 -9.07
C ALA A 143 18.21 -3.41 -9.70
N LEU A 144 17.99 -2.29 -9.03
CA LEU A 144 17.22 -1.16 -9.57
C LEU A 144 17.90 -0.55 -10.81
N ALA A 145 19.20 -0.27 -10.73
CA ALA A 145 19.98 0.23 -11.87
C ALA A 145 19.92 -0.73 -13.07
N ARG A 146 20.06 -2.05 -12.82
CA ARG A 146 19.92 -3.07 -13.85
C ARG A 146 18.52 -3.06 -14.48
N ALA A 147 17.49 -2.93 -13.67
CA ALA A 147 16.11 -2.89 -14.15
C ALA A 147 15.81 -1.61 -14.97
N LEU A 148 16.47 -0.48 -14.63
CA LEU A 148 16.36 0.78 -15.37
C LEU A 148 17.27 0.85 -16.62
N ALA A 149 18.22 -0.06 -16.77
CA ALA A 149 19.24 0.05 -17.83
C ALA A 149 18.65 0.15 -19.24
N ARG A 150 17.60 -0.61 -19.54
CA ARG A 150 16.92 -0.62 -20.83
C ARG A 150 15.93 0.53 -21.04
N SER A 151 15.82 1.45 -20.07
CA SER A 151 14.83 2.55 -20.07
C SER A 151 13.41 2.03 -20.31
N PRO A 152 12.87 1.15 -19.42
CA PRO A 152 11.54 0.58 -19.60
C PRO A 152 10.47 1.67 -19.46
N LYS A 153 9.35 1.50 -20.17
CA LYS A 153 8.16 2.36 -19.97
C LYS A 153 7.48 2.10 -18.63
N LEU A 154 7.50 0.84 -18.19
CA LEU A 154 6.94 0.38 -16.93
C LEU A 154 7.98 -0.42 -16.14
N LEU A 155 8.28 -0.01 -14.93
CA LEU A 155 9.12 -0.74 -13.98
C LEU A 155 8.25 -1.45 -12.95
N LEU A 156 8.43 -2.76 -12.84
CA LEU A 156 7.74 -3.63 -11.90
C LEU A 156 8.66 -3.94 -10.72
N LEU A 157 8.20 -3.70 -9.50
CA LEU A 157 8.96 -3.91 -8.27
C LEU A 157 8.22 -4.92 -7.37
N ASP A 158 8.83 -6.07 -7.15
CA ASP A 158 8.26 -7.13 -6.30
C ASP A 158 8.86 -7.04 -4.89
N GLU A 159 8.10 -6.51 -3.93
CA GLU A 159 8.50 -6.31 -2.53
C GLU A 159 9.91 -5.68 -2.37
N PRO A 160 10.16 -4.53 -2.97
CA PRO A 160 11.52 -4.00 -3.10
C PRO A 160 12.21 -3.72 -1.77
N MET A 161 11.46 -3.46 -0.69
CA MET A 161 12.02 -3.08 0.61
C MET A 161 11.82 -4.15 1.71
N ALA A 162 11.37 -5.36 1.36
CA ALA A 162 11.05 -6.40 2.35
C ALA A 162 12.25 -6.85 3.21
N ALA A 163 13.47 -6.79 2.67
CA ALA A 163 14.69 -7.23 3.36
C ALA A 163 15.42 -6.10 4.12
N LEU A 164 14.85 -4.88 4.18
CA LEU A 164 15.48 -3.72 4.78
C LEU A 164 14.99 -3.47 6.21
N ASP A 165 15.88 -2.96 7.07
CA ASP A 165 15.48 -2.39 8.36
C ASP A 165 14.69 -1.09 8.19
N ARG A 166 14.06 -0.61 9.27
CA ARG A 166 13.16 0.55 9.23
C ARG A 166 13.82 1.82 8.70
N LYS A 167 15.06 2.12 9.13
CA LYS A 167 15.76 3.33 8.73
C LYS A 167 16.11 3.29 7.23
N LEU A 168 16.68 2.18 6.79
CA LEU A 168 17.09 1.97 5.42
C LEU A 168 15.86 1.94 4.47
N ARG A 169 14.72 1.43 4.94
CA ARG A 169 13.45 1.44 4.20
C ARG A 169 12.97 2.87 3.93
N GLU A 170 13.06 3.76 4.93
CA GLU A 170 12.66 5.15 4.76
C GLU A 170 13.58 5.92 3.80
N GLU A 171 14.89 5.71 3.90
CA GLU A 171 15.88 6.27 2.97
C GLU A 171 15.62 5.77 1.53
N THR A 172 15.42 4.47 1.35
CA THR A 172 15.13 3.85 0.04
C THR A 172 13.83 4.35 -0.57
N ARG A 173 12.80 4.58 0.26
CA ARG A 173 11.53 5.17 -0.20
C ARG A 173 11.74 6.53 -0.85
N LEU A 174 12.48 7.41 -0.19
CA LEU A 174 12.80 8.74 -0.73
C LEU A 174 13.63 8.64 -2.03
N GLU A 175 14.59 7.72 -2.09
CA GLU A 175 15.39 7.47 -3.29
C GLU A 175 14.54 6.99 -4.47
N LEU A 176 13.67 6.00 -4.25
CA LEU A 176 12.78 5.47 -5.30
C LEU A 176 11.86 6.56 -5.86
N THR A 177 11.28 7.38 -4.98
CA THR A 177 10.45 8.52 -5.39
C THR A 177 11.28 9.53 -6.20
N GLY A 178 12.47 9.89 -5.74
CA GLY A 178 13.36 10.82 -6.44
C GLY A 178 13.82 10.30 -7.82
N ILE A 179 14.11 9.00 -7.93
CA ILE A 179 14.47 8.36 -9.20
C ILE A 179 13.27 8.37 -10.16
N GLN A 180 12.10 8.00 -9.67
CA GLN A 180 10.88 7.97 -10.48
C GLN A 180 10.53 9.37 -11.03
N GLN A 181 10.61 10.40 -10.19
CA GLN A 181 10.36 11.79 -10.60
C GLN A 181 11.37 12.29 -11.64
N ARG A 182 12.66 11.95 -11.50
CA ARG A 182 13.71 12.34 -12.46
C ARG A 182 13.55 11.69 -13.82
N LEU A 183 13.13 10.42 -13.83
CA LEU A 183 13.01 9.63 -15.06
C LEU A 183 11.65 9.75 -15.73
N GLY A 184 10.61 10.15 -15.00
CA GLY A 184 9.22 10.13 -15.47
C GLY A 184 8.70 8.72 -15.81
N THR A 185 9.41 7.68 -15.38
CA THR A 185 9.05 6.28 -15.65
C THR A 185 7.89 5.87 -14.75
N THR A 186 6.94 5.10 -15.28
CA THR A 186 5.84 4.53 -14.48
C THR A 186 6.35 3.39 -13.63
N PHE A 187 6.04 3.40 -12.32
CA PHE A 187 6.41 2.34 -11.39
C PHE A 187 5.15 1.62 -10.92
N LEU A 188 5.20 0.29 -10.89
CA LEU A 188 4.21 -0.55 -10.23
C LEU A 188 4.92 -1.38 -9.17
N VAL A 189 4.60 -1.10 -7.91
CA VAL A 189 5.16 -1.79 -6.76
C VAL A 189 4.15 -2.76 -6.16
N VAL A 190 4.60 -3.96 -5.85
CA VAL A 190 3.85 -4.93 -5.05
C VAL A 190 4.44 -4.93 -3.65
N THR A 191 3.57 -4.77 -2.66
CA THR A 191 3.98 -4.79 -1.25
C THR A 191 2.87 -5.33 -0.35
N HIS A 192 3.24 -5.81 0.83
CA HIS A 192 2.32 -6.09 1.93
C HIS A 192 2.44 -5.04 3.06
N ASP A 193 3.38 -4.10 2.93
CA ASP A 193 3.62 -3.04 3.90
C ASP A 193 2.76 -1.82 3.57
N GLN A 194 1.90 -1.45 4.51
CA GLN A 194 0.93 -0.35 4.37
C GLN A 194 1.64 1.02 4.34
N GLU A 195 2.69 1.20 5.18
CA GLU A 195 3.45 2.44 5.23
C GLU A 195 4.20 2.68 3.90
N GLU A 196 4.67 1.59 3.28
CA GLU A 196 5.29 1.63 1.96
C GLU A 196 4.30 2.08 0.90
N ALA A 197 3.14 1.40 0.79
CA ALA A 197 2.13 1.70 -0.21
C ALA A 197 1.58 3.13 -0.07
N LEU A 198 1.21 3.54 1.17
CA LEU A 198 0.63 4.85 1.43
C LEU A 198 1.65 5.99 1.27
N GLY A 199 2.94 5.71 1.53
CA GLY A 199 3.99 6.73 1.48
C GLY A 199 4.65 6.94 0.13
N LEU A 200 4.55 5.97 -0.80
CA LEU A 200 5.18 6.02 -2.13
C LEU A 200 4.18 6.33 -3.25
N ALA A 201 3.01 5.75 -3.16
CA ALA A 201 2.14 5.66 -4.32
C ALA A 201 1.32 6.92 -4.54
N THR A 202 1.10 7.26 -5.79
CA THR A 202 0.08 8.23 -6.22
C THR A 202 -1.31 7.62 -6.17
N ARG A 203 -1.42 6.30 -6.46
CA ARG A 203 -2.64 5.49 -6.29
C ARG A 203 -2.28 4.10 -5.77
N VAL A 204 -3.18 3.55 -4.97
CA VAL A 204 -3.08 2.22 -4.36
C VAL A 204 -4.27 1.37 -4.79
N ALA A 205 -4.01 0.13 -5.19
CA ALA A 205 -5.03 -0.89 -5.33
C ALA A 205 -4.87 -1.92 -4.20
N VAL A 206 -5.92 -2.10 -3.41
CA VAL A 206 -5.97 -3.11 -2.35
C VAL A 206 -6.52 -4.42 -2.93
N MET A 207 -5.76 -5.50 -2.80
CA MET A 207 -6.16 -6.83 -3.25
C MET A 207 -6.59 -7.73 -2.09
N GLN A 208 -7.66 -8.49 -2.30
CA GLN A 208 -8.14 -9.53 -1.41
C GLN A 208 -8.56 -10.75 -2.23
N GLN A 209 -8.08 -11.95 -1.89
CA GLN A 209 -8.52 -13.22 -2.48
C GLN A 209 -8.55 -13.21 -4.03
N GLY A 210 -7.51 -12.66 -4.65
CA GLY A 210 -7.40 -12.60 -6.11
C GLY A 210 -8.19 -11.48 -6.78
N ARG A 211 -8.88 -10.62 -6.03
CA ARG A 211 -9.71 -9.53 -6.56
C ARG A 211 -9.25 -8.18 -6.03
N LEU A 212 -9.62 -7.12 -6.74
CA LEU A 212 -9.44 -5.75 -6.27
C LEU A 212 -10.59 -5.39 -5.32
N ALA A 213 -10.25 -5.01 -4.10
CA ALA A 213 -11.20 -4.55 -3.09
C ALA A 213 -11.48 -3.05 -3.22
N GLN A 214 -10.43 -2.24 -3.39
CA GLN A 214 -10.54 -0.79 -3.57
C GLN A 214 -9.34 -0.27 -4.35
N ILE A 215 -9.57 0.75 -5.18
CA ILE A 215 -8.53 1.53 -5.85
C ILE A 215 -8.79 3.01 -5.56
N GLY A 216 -7.75 3.75 -5.17
CA GLY A 216 -7.87 5.17 -4.88
C GLY A 216 -6.53 5.80 -4.51
N ARG A 217 -6.55 7.09 -4.18
CA ARG A 217 -5.39 7.76 -3.59
C ARG A 217 -5.11 7.20 -2.19
N PRO A 218 -3.88 7.28 -1.70
CA PRO A 218 -3.54 6.83 -0.34
C PRO A 218 -4.49 7.38 0.74
N SER A 219 -4.83 8.66 0.70
CA SER A 219 -5.77 9.28 1.62
C SER A 219 -7.19 8.71 1.52
N GLU A 220 -7.67 8.43 0.30
CA GLU A 220 -9.00 7.83 0.08
C GLU A 220 -9.08 6.41 0.65
N ILE A 221 -8.03 5.60 0.41
CA ILE A 221 -7.94 4.23 0.92
C ILE A 221 -7.90 4.20 2.45
N TYR A 222 -7.18 5.15 3.08
CA TYR A 222 -7.04 5.21 4.53
C TYR A 222 -8.24 5.84 5.23
N GLU A 223 -8.72 6.99 4.74
CA GLU A 223 -9.77 7.79 5.40
C GLU A 223 -11.19 7.35 5.01
N ARG A 224 -11.37 6.80 3.79
CA ARG A 224 -12.66 6.38 3.23
C ARG A 224 -12.61 4.94 2.70
N PRO A 225 -12.32 3.97 3.56
CA PRO A 225 -12.36 2.57 3.17
C PRO A 225 -13.78 2.18 2.74
N ASN A 226 -13.90 1.39 1.66
CA ASN A 226 -15.20 0.94 1.14
C ASN A 226 -15.71 -0.36 1.80
N SER A 227 -14.91 -0.98 2.64
CA SER A 227 -15.25 -2.25 3.27
C SER A 227 -14.52 -2.43 4.61
N ARG A 228 -15.06 -3.32 5.47
CA ARG A 228 -14.42 -3.70 6.74
C ARG A 228 -13.00 -4.25 6.51
N PHE A 229 -12.83 -5.04 5.45
CA PHE A 229 -11.52 -5.58 5.11
C PHE A 229 -10.51 -4.46 4.83
N VAL A 230 -10.85 -3.49 3.98
CA VAL A 230 -9.94 -2.39 3.67
C VAL A 230 -9.67 -1.53 4.91
N ALA A 231 -10.70 -1.24 5.71
CA ALA A 231 -10.56 -0.47 6.94
C ALA A 231 -9.58 -1.11 7.94
N ASP A 232 -9.70 -2.42 8.16
CA ASP A 232 -8.85 -3.17 9.11
C ASP A 232 -7.47 -3.47 8.53
N PHE A 233 -7.40 -3.77 7.24
CA PHE A 233 -6.14 -4.12 6.58
C PHE A 233 -5.22 -2.90 6.39
N VAL A 234 -5.74 -1.70 6.11
CA VAL A 234 -4.91 -0.51 5.75
C VAL A 234 -4.49 0.32 6.96
N GLY A 235 -4.69 -0.17 8.16
CA GLY A 235 -4.25 0.49 9.40
C GLY A 235 -5.13 0.15 10.58
N ALA A 236 -4.69 0.54 11.75
CA ALA A 236 -5.51 0.36 12.95
C ALA A 236 -6.85 1.10 12.81
N VAL A 237 -7.94 0.44 13.23
CA VAL A 237 -9.28 0.99 13.19
C VAL A 237 -10.08 0.54 14.41
N ASN A 238 -10.99 1.38 14.88
CA ASN A 238 -12.04 0.98 15.82
C ASN A 238 -13.31 0.70 15.01
N LEU A 239 -13.82 -0.51 15.11
CA LEU A 239 -15.06 -0.93 14.45
C LEU A 239 -16.17 -1.06 15.48
N PHE A 240 -17.27 -0.37 15.25
CA PHE A 240 -18.45 -0.39 16.10
C PHE A 240 -19.62 -1.00 15.32
N GLU A 241 -20.19 -2.07 15.83
CA GLU A 241 -21.39 -2.66 15.26
C GLU A 241 -22.64 -1.88 15.64
N GLY A 242 -23.58 -1.72 14.72
CA GLY A 242 -24.82 -1.01 14.98
C GLY A 242 -25.71 -0.90 13.74
N GLU A 243 -26.61 0.08 13.81
CA GLU A 243 -27.60 0.33 12.77
C GLU A 243 -27.63 1.82 12.43
N VAL A 244 -27.85 2.13 11.17
CA VAL A 244 -28.13 3.49 10.71
C VAL A 244 -29.52 3.88 11.18
N VAL A 245 -29.67 5.06 11.77
CA VAL A 245 -30.96 5.59 12.23
C VAL A 245 -31.21 6.97 11.64
N ALA A 246 -32.45 7.20 11.23
CA ALA A 246 -32.86 8.51 10.73
C ALA A 246 -32.79 9.57 11.85
N ALA A 247 -32.27 10.74 11.53
CA ALA A 247 -32.24 11.93 12.38
C ALA A 247 -32.85 13.11 11.61
N LEU A 248 -33.11 14.24 12.29
CA LEU A 248 -33.87 15.40 11.81
C LEU A 248 -33.41 16.00 10.48
N ASN A 249 -32.78 15.62 9.60
CA ASN A 249 -32.30 16.01 8.26
C ASN A 249 -30.95 15.32 7.92
N SER A 250 -30.66 14.22 8.59
CA SER A 250 -29.39 13.47 8.43
C SER A 250 -29.59 12.02 8.91
N PHE A 251 -28.51 11.28 8.91
CA PHE A 251 -28.43 9.99 9.54
C PHE A 251 -27.52 10.05 10.78
N ALA A 252 -27.76 9.15 11.73
CA ALA A 252 -26.91 8.90 12.86
C ALA A 252 -26.69 7.39 13.00
N PHE A 253 -25.77 6.95 13.85
CA PHE A 253 -25.46 5.54 14.01
C PHE A 253 -25.77 5.08 15.44
N ALA A 254 -26.73 4.16 15.56
CA ALA A 254 -27.09 3.56 16.83
C ALA A 254 -26.10 2.45 17.18
N LEU A 255 -25.23 2.75 18.14
CA LEU A 255 -24.24 1.82 18.67
C LEU A 255 -24.84 0.95 19.76
N SER A 256 -24.56 -0.33 19.75
CA SER A 256 -24.94 -1.26 20.83
C SER A 256 -24.42 -0.75 22.19
N GLY A 257 -25.35 -0.49 23.13
CA GLY A 257 -25.04 -0.02 24.49
C GLY A 257 -24.55 1.44 24.58
N ALA A 258 -24.78 2.30 23.59
CA ALA A 258 -24.64 3.74 23.71
C ALA A 258 -25.97 4.40 24.15
N ALA A 259 -25.85 5.48 24.93
CA ALA A 259 -27.04 6.21 25.42
C ALA A 259 -27.64 7.12 24.33
N SER A 260 -26.85 7.50 23.33
CA SER A 260 -27.28 8.34 22.21
C SER A 260 -26.64 7.86 20.91
N PRO A 261 -27.27 8.07 19.75
CA PRO A 261 -26.67 7.76 18.46
C PRO A 261 -25.39 8.55 18.21
N ALA A 262 -24.42 7.93 17.55
CA ALA A 262 -23.18 8.57 17.14
C ALA A 262 -23.39 9.43 15.89
N PRO A 263 -22.68 10.56 15.77
CA PRO A 263 -22.72 11.36 14.56
C PRO A 263 -21.99 10.65 13.43
N ILE A 264 -22.57 10.73 12.23
CA ILE A 264 -21.97 10.26 10.97
C ILE A 264 -22.14 11.33 9.91
N ALA A 265 -21.24 11.37 8.92
CA ALA A 265 -21.44 12.20 7.76
C ALA A 265 -22.65 11.70 6.96
N SER A 266 -23.44 12.66 6.42
CA SER A 266 -24.57 12.31 5.56
C SER A 266 -24.05 11.70 4.27
N ASP A 267 -24.59 10.53 3.89
CA ASP A 267 -24.35 9.87 2.61
C ASP A 267 -25.71 9.45 2.04
N ASP A 268 -25.97 9.79 0.78
CA ASP A 268 -27.23 9.51 0.09
C ASP A 268 -27.53 8.02 -0.09
N CYS A 269 -26.52 7.17 0.15
CA CYS A 269 -26.65 5.70 0.06
C CYS A 269 -27.12 5.03 1.35
N LEU A 270 -27.29 5.78 2.45
CA LEU A 270 -27.69 5.23 3.75
C LEU A 270 -29.22 5.04 3.82
N ALA A 271 -29.65 3.92 4.41
CA ALA A 271 -31.03 3.61 4.66
C ALA A 271 -31.28 3.43 6.17
N ASP A 272 -32.41 3.93 6.67
CA ASP A 272 -32.85 3.73 8.05
C ASP A 272 -33.00 2.25 8.37
N GLY A 273 -32.51 1.82 9.55
CA GLY A 273 -32.51 0.43 9.99
C GLY A 273 -31.45 -0.46 9.36
N ALA A 274 -30.59 0.08 8.47
CA ALA A 274 -29.54 -0.71 7.85
C ALA A 274 -28.44 -1.10 8.84
N ARG A 275 -28.15 -2.41 8.93
CA ARG A 275 -27.02 -2.91 9.72
C ARG A 275 -25.71 -2.60 9.05
N ALA A 276 -24.78 -2.04 9.82
CA ALA A 276 -23.49 -1.61 9.33
C ALA A 276 -22.43 -1.68 10.43
N ALA A 277 -21.16 -1.46 10.07
CA ALA A 277 -20.12 -1.12 11.02
C ALA A 277 -19.72 0.34 10.84
N LEU A 278 -19.47 1.02 11.95
CA LEU A 278 -18.89 2.35 11.95
C LEU A 278 -17.38 2.22 12.19
N ALA A 279 -16.59 2.70 11.26
CA ALA A 279 -15.13 2.70 11.32
C ALA A 279 -14.63 4.07 11.77
N VAL A 280 -13.81 4.11 12.82
CA VAL A 280 -13.17 5.34 13.31
C VAL A 280 -11.68 5.06 13.54
N ARG A 281 -10.81 5.87 12.94
CA ARG A 281 -9.36 5.74 13.13
C ARG A 281 -8.96 6.11 14.56
N PRO A 282 -7.92 5.44 15.14
CA PRO A 282 -7.49 5.73 16.53
C PRO A 282 -7.09 7.18 16.78
N GLU A 283 -6.50 7.86 15.80
CA GLU A 283 -6.08 9.26 15.88
C GLU A 283 -7.23 10.26 15.74
N LYS A 284 -8.41 9.79 15.33
CA LYS A 284 -9.64 10.58 15.23
C LYS A 284 -10.50 10.51 16.50
N LEU A 285 -10.13 9.67 17.47
CA LEU A 285 -10.79 9.62 18.75
C LEU A 285 -10.28 10.70 19.68
N HIS A 286 -11.20 11.48 20.22
CA HIS A 286 -10.94 12.46 21.28
C HIS A 286 -11.12 11.81 22.63
N LEU A 287 -10.10 11.90 23.50
CA LEU A 287 -10.15 11.45 24.89
C LEU A 287 -10.39 12.64 25.81
N LEU A 288 -11.40 12.56 26.66
CA LEU A 288 -11.83 13.63 27.53
C LEU A 288 -12.03 13.10 28.97
N ARG A 289 -11.69 13.91 29.97
CA ARG A 289 -11.91 13.58 31.39
C ARG A 289 -13.36 13.78 31.80
N GLU A 290 -14.00 14.79 31.21
CA GLU A 290 -15.39 15.16 31.48
C GLU A 290 -16.24 14.84 30.25
N ARG A 291 -17.53 14.59 30.49
CA ARG A 291 -18.48 14.33 29.41
C ARG A 291 -18.67 15.57 28.54
N PRO A 292 -18.35 15.53 27.24
CA PRO A 292 -18.62 16.63 26.33
C PRO A 292 -20.14 16.75 26.07
N PRO A 293 -20.62 17.89 25.61
CA PRO A 293 -21.96 18.01 25.06
C PRO A 293 -22.09 17.12 23.82
N GLY A 294 -23.25 16.48 23.62
CA GLY A 294 -23.53 15.62 22.49
C GLY A 294 -23.13 14.16 22.70
N PHE A 295 -22.63 13.53 21.62
CA PHE A 295 -22.26 12.13 21.63
C PHE A 295 -20.94 11.88 22.35
N ALA A 296 -20.96 10.95 23.28
CA ALA A 296 -19.76 10.43 23.92
C ALA A 296 -20.00 9.02 24.47
N LEU A 297 -18.97 8.20 24.43
CA LEU A 297 -18.91 6.88 25.01
C LEU A 297 -18.06 6.89 26.28
N GLN A 298 -18.53 6.28 27.35
CA GLN A 298 -17.70 6.05 28.53
C GLN A 298 -16.81 4.82 28.29
N ALA A 299 -15.53 4.95 28.60
CA ALA A 299 -14.54 3.87 28.50
C ALA A 299 -13.56 3.95 29.68
N MET A 300 -12.86 2.85 29.92
CA MET A 300 -11.84 2.77 30.97
C MET A 300 -10.47 2.57 30.34
N VAL A 301 -9.47 3.31 30.76
CA VAL A 301 -8.08 3.15 30.33
C VAL A 301 -7.52 1.83 30.85
N THR A 302 -7.15 0.93 29.95
CA THR A 302 -6.57 -0.38 30.29
C THR A 302 -5.05 -0.36 30.28
N SER A 303 -4.47 0.35 29.31
CA SER A 303 -3.01 0.56 29.24
C SER A 303 -2.67 1.75 28.33
N ILE A 304 -1.49 2.31 28.54
CA ILE A 304 -0.94 3.39 27.70
C ILE A 304 0.41 2.91 27.18
N ARG A 305 0.57 2.89 25.84
CA ARG A 305 1.80 2.50 25.16
C ARG A 305 2.48 3.75 24.61
N TYR A 306 3.60 4.13 25.22
CA TYR A 306 4.43 5.23 24.74
C TYR A 306 5.19 4.84 23.46
N GLN A 307 5.16 5.72 22.44
CA GLN A 307 5.79 5.50 21.14
C GLN A 307 6.60 6.74 20.66
N GLY A 308 7.09 7.54 21.58
CA GLY A 308 7.78 8.80 21.29
C GLY A 308 6.82 9.99 21.30
N GLY A 309 6.72 10.75 20.21
CA GLY A 309 5.85 11.93 20.12
C GLY A 309 4.34 11.63 20.23
N ARG A 310 3.93 10.38 19.99
CA ARG A 310 2.56 9.89 20.15
C ARG A 310 2.51 8.71 21.09
N SER A 311 1.35 8.47 21.68
CA SER A 311 1.04 7.31 22.53
C SER A 311 -0.27 6.67 22.12
N THR A 312 -0.32 5.35 22.18
CA THR A 312 -1.58 4.60 22.00
C THR A 312 -2.19 4.31 23.36
N VAL A 313 -3.39 4.85 23.60
CA VAL A 313 -4.19 4.57 24.79
C VAL A 313 -5.17 3.45 24.45
N HIS A 314 -5.01 2.31 25.11
CA HIS A 314 -5.95 1.21 25.03
C HIS A 314 -7.06 1.39 26.03
N LEU A 315 -8.28 1.19 25.57
CA LEU A 315 -9.50 1.43 26.35
C LEU A 315 -10.38 0.18 26.30
N SER A 316 -11.18 -0.02 27.34
CA SER A 316 -12.27 -1.00 27.34
C SER A 316 -13.59 -0.31 27.55
N ARG A 317 -14.62 -0.76 26.85
CA ARG A 317 -16.01 -0.38 27.07
C ARG A 317 -16.72 -1.48 27.85
N GLY A 318 -17.78 -1.18 28.57
CA GLY A 318 -18.47 -2.07 29.50
C GLY A 318 -18.76 -3.50 29.03
N SER A 319 -18.86 -3.73 27.73
CA SER A 319 -18.96 -5.06 27.09
C SER A 319 -17.62 -5.75 26.82
N GLY A 320 -16.48 -5.16 27.26
CA GLY A 320 -15.14 -5.68 27.01
C GLY A 320 -14.59 -5.43 25.59
N LEU A 321 -15.30 -4.70 24.73
CA LEU A 321 -14.82 -4.35 23.40
C LEU A 321 -13.58 -3.43 23.50
N PRO A 322 -12.43 -3.84 22.95
CA PRO A 322 -11.22 -3.05 23.00
C PRO A 322 -11.34 -1.85 22.05
N LEU A 323 -10.99 -0.66 22.54
CA LEU A 323 -10.82 0.54 21.74
C LEU A 323 -9.38 1.01 21.81
N ARG A 324 -8.94 1.75 20.81
CA ARG A 324 -7.61 2.36 20.74
C ARG A 324 -7.75 3.82 20.35
N ALA A 325 -7.09 4.70 21.09
CA ALA A 325 -6.93 6.09 20.70
C ALA A 325 -5.44 6.42 20.58
N THR A 326 -5.06 7.13 19.54
CA THR A 326 -3.69 7.61 19.33
C THR A 326 -3.66 9.11 19.57
N VAL A 327 -2.99 9.54 20.63
CA VAL A 327 -2.91 10.95 21.03
C VAL A 327 -1.45 11.39 21.15
N LEU A 328 -1.20 12.69 21.26
CA LEU A 328 0.12 13.20 21.63
C LEU A 328 0.54 12.63 22.98
N SER A 329 1.83 12.33 23.15
CA SER A 329 2.32 11.72 24.39
C SER A 329 2.15 12.62 25.60
N GLU A 330 2.17 13.94 25.43
CA GLU A 330 1.82 14.91 26.47
C GLU A 330 0.38 14.73 26.95
N THR A 331 -0.57 14.68 26.01
CA THR A 331 -1.98 14.40 26.31
C THR A 331 -2.18 13.05 26.97
N ALA A 332 -1.46 12.00 26.48
CA ALA A 332 -1.54 10.67 27.07
C ALA A 332 -1.10 10.63 28.54
N SER A 333 -0.14 11.47 28.93
CA SER A 333 0.37 11.56 30.32
C SER A 333 -0.66 12.08 31.33
N GLU A 334 -1.72 12.70 30.84
CA GLU A 334 -2.83 13.16 31.66
C GLU A 334 -3.76 12.03 32.13
N PHE A 335 -3.66 10.86 31.54
CA PHE A 335 -4.51 9.70 31.82
C PHE A 335 -3.74 8.64 32.60
N ALA A 336 -4.45 7.85 33.39
CA ALA A 336 -3.90 6.77 34.18
C ALA A 336 -4.66 5.45 33.91
N ARG A 337 -3.97 4.32 34.06
CA ARG A 337 -4.61 3.00 34.01
C ARG A 337 -5.72 2.91 35.05
N GLY A 338 -6.89 2.39 34.68
CA GLY A 338 -8.07 2.28 35.53
C GLY A 338 -8.91 3.57 35.61
N GLN A 339 -8.50 4.63 34.94
CA GLN A 339 -9.26 5.89 34.89
C GLN A 339 -10.42 5.76 33.91
N ALA A 340 -11.60 6.21 34.30
CA ALA A 340 -12.75 6.39 33.43
C ALA A 340 -12.55 7.67 32.58
N VAL A 341 -12.82 7.55 31.29
CA VAL A 341 -12.70 8.63 30.30
C VAL A 341 -13.90 8.64 29.37
N TRP A 342 -14.09 9.77 28.72
CA TRP A 342 -15.08 9.91 27.65
C TRP A 342 -14.37 9.90 26.32
N VAL A 343 -14.97 9.20 25.34
CA VAL A 343 -14.49 9.06 23.98
C VAL A 343 -15.53 9.63 23.03
N SER A 344 -15.11 10.53 22.16
CA SER A 344 -15.97 11.12 21.12
C SER A 344 -15.21 11.24 19.80
N TRP A 345 -15.91 11.58 18.73
CA TRP A 345 -15.37 11.88 17.40
C TRP A 345 -16.31 12.80 16.64
N SER A 346 -15.83 13.42 15.57
CA SER A 346 -16.64 14.23 14.66
C SER A 346 -17.35 13.37 13.61
N ALA A 347 -18.48 13.81 13.10
CA ALA A 347 -19.26 13.08 12.09
C ALA A 347 -18.42 12.70 10.85
N GLU A 348 -17.55 13.60 10.41
CA GLU A 348 -16.65 13.44 9.25
C GLU A 348 -15.50 12.45 9.47
N ASP A 349 -15.21 12.10 10.75
CA ASP A 349 -14.15 11.17 11.13
C ASP A 349 -14.62 9.70 11.19
N ALA A 350 -15.90 9.48 10.98
CA ALA A 350 -16.55 8.19 11.06
C ALA A 350 -17.06 7.75 9.68
N VAL A 351 -16.72 6.53 9.29
CA VAL A 351 -17.10 5.95 7.99
C VAL A 351 -18.06 4.80 8.24
N VAL A 352 -19.22 4.84 7.60
CA VAL A 352 -20.20 3.74 7.64
C VAL A 352 -19.82 2.68 6.61
N LEU A 353 -19.62 1.46 7.06
CA LEU A 353 -19.27 0.31 6.23
C LEU A 353 -20.47 -0.65 6.18
N MET A 354 -21.15 -0.67 5.06
CA MET A 354 -22.28 -1.59 4.84
C MET A 354 -21.81 -3.05 4.86
N GLN A 355 -22.70 -3.95 5.27
CA GLN A 355 -22.42 -5.40 5.33
C GLN A 355 -22.42 -6.03 3.94
#